data_deb6ba9a51ab9ad7c80764d1946a24d2
#
_entry.id   deb6ba9a51ab9ad7c80764d1946a24d2
#
_cell.length_a   1.000
_cell.length_b   1.000
_cell.length_c   1.000
_cell.angle_alpha   90.00
_cell.angle_beta   90.00
_cell.angle_gamma   90.00
#
_symmetry.space_group_name_H-M   'P 1'
#
loop_
_entity.id
_entity.type
_entity.pdbx_description
1 polymer ?
#
loop_
_entity_poly.entity_id
_entity_poly.type
_entity_poly.pdbx_seq_one_letter_code
_entity_poly.pdbx_strand_id
1 'polypeptide(L)'
;RKKNSSSGTSYVWLLWIAFAAIILLTFRGNGFGGPKEVDWFEVKDNMIPAGDVKEILFISNLHRGEVTLREEAIPKYLNRYFDGKKPTDVPHFAFTVSSAFTPEETFDTLRSSLPEDKRFGVSIEIRKDVWGNIIEWFVFPLVFVLLMWFLMFRPMQRGMGGGAGGAGGIFSVVSW
;
A
#
# COMPACT_ATOMS: atom_id res chain seq x y z
N ARG A 1 -17.10 47.10 -20.44
CA ARG A 1 -17.69 46.24 -19.41
C ARG A 1 -17.00 44.89 -19.52
N LYS A 2 -15.96 44.65 -18.69
CA LYS A 2 -15.23 43.38 -18.64
C LYS A 2 -16.12 42.32 -17.97
N LYS A 3 -16.45 41.28 -18.69
CA LYS A 3 -17.12 40.08 -18.19
C LYS A 3 -16.09 39.30 -17.39
N ASN A 4 -16.20 39.27 -16.08
CA ASN A 4 -15.46 38.33 -15.25
C ASN A 4 -16.04 36.92 -15.50
N SER A 5 -15.31 36.13 -16.24
CA SER A 5 -15.56 34.69 -16.31
C SER A 5 -15.08 34.08 -15.00
N SER A 6 -16.01 33.74 -14.11
CA SER A 6 -15.73 32.99 -12.90
C SER A 6 -15.21 31.62 -13.30
N SER A 7 -13.94 31.37 -12.98
CA SER A 7 -13.25 30.13 -13.24
C SER A 7 -13.77 29.02 -12.32
N GLY A 8 -14.79 28.31 -12.77
CA GLY A 8 -15.24 27.06 -12.11
C GLY A 8 -14.24 25.89 -12.17
N THR A 9 -13.02 26.15 -12.66
CA THR A 9 -11.99 25.12 -12.90
C THR A 9 -11.02 24.98 -11.72
N SER A 10 -11.10 25.85 -10.72
CA SER A 10 -10.06 25.92 -9.67
C SER A 10 -10.07 24.81 -8.64
N TYR A 11 -11.17 24.06 -8.47
CA TYR A 11 -11.23 23.06 -7.41
C TYR A 11 -10.87 21.65 -7.87
N VAL A 12 -11.01 21.37 -9.16
CA VAL A 12 -10.72 20.03 -9.72
C VAL A 12 -9.24 19.70 -9.66
N TRP A 13 -8.36 20.66 -9.88
CA TRP A 13 -6.91 20.44 -9.77
C TRP A 13 -6.45 20.20 -8.32
N LEU A 14 -7.12 20.84 -7.33
CA LEU A 14 -6.87 20.57 -5.91
C LEU A 14 -7.22 19.12 -5.53
N LEU A 15 -8.31 18.57 -6.07
CA LEU A 15 -8.67 17.17 -5.90
C LEU A 15 -7.60 16.24 -6.49
N TRP A 16 -7.05 16.56 -7.66
CA TRP A 16 -5.97 15.79 -8.27
C TRP A 16 -4.67 15.87 -7.46
N ILE A 17 -4.35 17.02 -6.89
CA ILE A 17 -3.20 17.18 -5.99
C ILE A 17 -3.41 16.39 -4.70
N ALA A 18 -4.60 16.47 -4.10
CA ALA A 18 -4.92 15.69 -2.90
C ALA A 18 -4.84 14.18 -3.18
N PHE A 19 -5.35 13.72 -4.31
CA PHE A 19 -5.27 12.33 -4.74
C PHE A 19 -3.82 11.89 -4.99
N ALA A 20 -3.04 12.70 -5.69
CA ALA A 20 -1.61 12.44 -5.90
C ALA A 20 -0.83 12.43 -4.58
N ALA A 21 -1.17 13.32 -3.64
CA ALA A 21 -0.56 13.35 -2.32
C ALA A 21 -0.89 12.10 -1.50
N ILE A 22 -2.13 11.63 -1.56
CA ILE A 22 -2.54 10.38 -0.90
C ILE A 22 -1.78 9.19 -1.50
N ILE A 23 -1.68 9.11 -2.84
CA ILE A 23 -0.90 8.07 -3.52
C ILE A 23 0.58 8.15 -3.09
N LEU A 24 1.19 9.33 -3.12
CA LEU A 24 2.58 9.54 -2.70
C LEU A 24 2.81 9.15 -1.24
N LEU A 25 1.88 9.49 -0.34
CA LEU A 25 1.95 9.10 1.07
C LEU A 25 1.81 7.59 1.25
N THR A 26 0.96 6.94 0.46
CA THR A 26 0.77 5.49 0.47
C THR A 26 2.03 4.76 -0.01
N PHE A 27 2.63 5.24 -1.11
CA PHE A 27 3.89 4.70 -1.62
C PHE A 27 5.08 5.02 -0.69
N ARG A 28 5.07 6.15 -0.02
CA ARG A 28 6.11 6.53 0.93
C ARG A 28 6.07 5.68 2.21
N GLY A 29 4.90 5.21 2.62
CA GLY A 29 4.74 4.28 3.75
C GLY A 29 5.34 2.90 3.49
N ASN A 30 5.42 2.45 2.24
CA ASN A 30 6.00 1.15 1.87
C ASN A 30 7.46 1.22 1.41
N GLY A 31 8.04 2.42 1.22
CA GLY A 31 9.38 2.60 0.64
C GLY A 31 10.45 3.17 1.56
N PHE A 32 10.11 3.76 2.70
CA PHE A 32 11.05 4.39 3.61
C PHE A 32 10.84 3.93 5.05
N GLY A 33 11.43 2.78 5.42
CA GLY A 33 11.47 2.32 6.80
C GLY A 33 10.82 0.99 7.10
N GLY A 34 10.25 0.29 6.10
CA GLY A 34 9.77 -1.08 6.30
C GLY A 34 10.93 -2.08 6.51
N PRO A 35 10.65 -3.25 7.10
CA PRO A 35 11.66 -4.28 7.30
C PRO A 35 12.28 -4.68 5.95
N LYS A 36 13.60 -4.84 5.94
CA LYS A 36 14.33 -5.31 4.74
C LYS A 36 13.99 -6.76 4.47
N GLU A 37 13.65 -7.08 3.23
CA GLU A 37 13.37 -8.46 2.85
C GLU A 37 14.69 -9.25 2.74
N VAL A 38 14.69 -10.41 3.38
CA VAL A 38 15.78 -11.39 3.38
C VAL A 38 15.23 -12.79 3.13
N ASP A 39 16.06 -13.68 2.66
CA ASP A 39 15.68 -15.07 2.51
C ASP A 39 15.55 -15.76 3.88
N TRP A 40 14.60 -16.68 4.00
CA TRP A 40 14.44 -17.51 5.20
C TRP A 40 15.74 -18.25 5.58
N PHE A 41 16.47 -18.73 4.59
CA PHE A 41 17.75 -19.42 4.83
C PHE A 41 18.80 -18.50 5.45
N GLU A 42 18.84 -17.22 5.09
CA GLU A 42 19.73 -16.24 5.72
C GLU A 42 19.40 -16.06 7.21
N VAL A 43 18.12 -16.03 7.55
CA VAL A 43 17.68 -15.92 8.95
C VAL A 43 18.02 -17.20 9.71
N LYS A 44 17.67 -18.37 9.15
CA LYS A 44 17.81 -19.67 9.77
C LYS A 44 19.27 -20.07 9.97
N ASP A 45 20.10 -19.91 8.94
CA ASP A 45 21.44 -20.48 8.93
C ASP A 45 22.52 -19.50 9.44
N ASN A 46 22.25 -18.19 9.36
CA ASN A 46 23.22 -17.17 9.76
C ASN A 46 22.80 -16.40 11.01
N MET A 47 21.60 -15.83 11.04
CA MET A 47 21.18 -14.92 12.11
C MET A 47 20.82 -15.65 13.40
N ILE A 48 20.06 -16.73 13.30
CA ILE A 48 19.60 -17.51 14.47
C ILE A 48 20.78 -18.20 15.19
N PRO A 49 21.68 -18.96 14.53
CA PRO A 49 22.81 -19.61 15.20
C PRO A 49 23.82 -18.61 15.79
N ALA A 50 23.95 -17.44 15.18
CA ALA A 50 24.80 -16.37 15.72
C ALA A 50 24.26 -15.80 17.05
N GLY A 51 22.96 -15.97 17.32
CA GLY A 51 22.29 -15.38 18.47
C GLY A 51 21.90 -13.91 18.26
N ASP A 52 21.90 -13.47 17.02
CA ASP A 52 21.64 -12.06 16.64
C ASP A 52 20.14 -11.72 16.70
N VAL A 53 19.27 -12.74 16.72
CA VAL A 53 17.81 -12.57 16.73
C VAL A 53 17.29 -12.37 18.15
N LYS A 54 16.51 -11.32 18.36
CA LYS A 54 15.79 -11.08 19.62
C LYS A 54 14.43 -11.75 19.61
N GLU A 55 13.67 -11.50 18.55
CA GLU A 55 12.29 -11.96 18.42
C GLU A 55 11.92 -12.17 16.95
N ILE A 56 11.07 -13.16 16.69
CA ILE A 56 10.44 -13.41 15.40
C ILE A 56 8.93 -13.34 15.61
N LEU A 57 8.28 -12.41 14.90
CA LEU A 57 6.84 -12.32 14.78
C LEU A 57 6.40 -12.97 13.48
N PHE A 58 5.71 -14.09 13.55
CA PHE A 58 5.22 -14.80 12.38
C PHE A 58 3.74 -14.48 12.13
N ILE A 59 3.43 -13.98 10.93
CA ILE A 59 2.10 -13.61 10.50
C ILE A 59 1.55 -14.74 9.65
N SER A 60 0.73 -15.60 10.25
CA SER A 60 0.30 -16.87 9.65
C SER A 60 -0.46 -16.69 8.33
N ASN A 61 -1.37 -15.77 8.25
CA ASN A 61 -2.18 -15.54 7.04
C ASN A 61 -1.41 -14.91 5.87
N LEU A 62 -0.24 -14.33 6.14
CA LEU A 62 0.64 -13.76 5.10
C LEU A 62 1.85 -14.64 4.81
N HIS A 63 2.02 -15.75 5.54
CA HIS A 63 3.20 -16.61 5.47
C HIS A 63 4.52 -15.82 5.57
N ARG A 64 4.51 -14.79 6.42
CA ARG A 64 5.58 -13.82 6.57
C ARG A 64 6.10 -13.80 8.00
N GLY A 65 7.40 -13.86 8.16
CA GLY A 65 8.07 -13.64 9.42
C GLY A 65 8.71 -12.25 9.46
N GLU A 66 8.57 -11.57 10.58
CA GLU A 66 9.21 -10.30 10.87
C GLU A 66 10.24 -10.50 11.97
N VAL A 67 11.48 -10.11 11.71
CA VAL A 67 12.64 -10.37 12.59
C VAL A 67 13.12 -9.10 13.23
N THR A 68 13.17 -9.10 14.55
CA THR A 68 13.81 -8.05 15.35
C THR A 68 15.16 -8.53 15.83
N LEU A 69 16.21 -7.79 15.48
CA LEU A 69 17.57 -8.08 15.95
C LEU A 69 17.80 -7.58 17.37
N ARG A 70 18.76 -8.18 18.05
CA ARG A 70 19.33 -7.63 19.27
C ARG A 70 20.13 -6.36 18.93
N GLU A 71 20.10 -5.37 19.80
CA GLU A 71 20.78 -4.08 19.54
C GLU A 71 22.28 -4.24 19.30
N GLU A 72 22.91 -5.19 19.96
CA GLU A 72 24.33 -5.53 19.82
C GLU A 72 24.68 -6.11 18.46
N ALA A 73 23.73 -6.74 17.80
CA ALA A 73 23.91 -7.34 16.48
C ALA A 73 23.69 -6.37 15.33
N ILE A 74 22.97 -5.27 15.54
CA ILE A 74 22.64 -4.30 14.49
C ILE A 74 23.87 -3.81 13.71
N PRO A 75 25.01 -3.44 14.37
CA PRO A 75 26.20 -2.96 13.65
C PRO A 75 26.74 -3.94 12.60
N LYS A 76 26.58 -5.23 12.83
CA LYS A 76 27.03 -6.31 11.91
C LYS A 76 26.33 -6.26 10.55
N TYR A 77 25.07 -5.79 10.55
CA TYR A 77 24.21 -5.78 9.35
C TYR A 77 24.10 -4.41 8.67
N LEU A 78 24.66 -3.34 9.28
CA LEU A 78 24.52 -1.96 8.79
C LEU A 78 24.99 -1.80 7.34
N ASN A 79 26.19 -2.24 7.06
CA ASN A 79 26.81 -2.03 5.74
C ASN A 79 26.15 -2.90 4.66
N ARG A 80 25.67 -4.09 5.02
CA ARG A 80 25.12 -5.04 4.06
C ARG A 80 23.67 -4.74 3.68
N TYR A 81 22.86 -4.27 4.66
CA TYR A 81 21.42 -4.14 4.48
C TYR A 81 20.86 -2.74 4.69
N PHE A 82 21.56 -1.87 5.40
CA PHE A 82 21.04 -0.56 5.82
C PHE A 82 21.87 0.63 5.31
N ASP A 83 22.72 0.43 4.31
CA ASP A 83 23.56 1.47 3.71
C ASP A 83 24.36 2.28 4.76
N GLY A 84 24.82 1.60 5.83
CA GLY A 84 25.57 2.21 6.93
C GLY A 84 24.72 3.03 7.91
N LYS A 85 23.40 3.12 7.73
CA LYS A 85 22.50 3.86 8.62
C LYS A 85 21.85 2.94 9.63
N LYS A 86 21.82 3.34 10.91
CA LYS A 86 21.13 2.58 11.94
C LYS A 86 19.62 2.57 11.64
N PRO A 87 18.97 1.38 11.54
CA PRO A 87 17.54 1.30 11.40
C PRO A 87 16.87 1.86 12.66
N THR A 88 15.87 2.72 12.47
CA THR A 88 15.06 3.31 13.55
C THR A 88 13.81 2.48 13.82
N ASP A 89 13.37 1.73 12.82
CA ASP A 89 12.10 1.02 12.87
C ASP A 89 12.32 -0.46 13.18
N VAL A 90 11.43 -1.02 13.96
CA VAL A 90 11.30 -2.45 14.21
C VAL A 90 9.99 -2.93 13.57
N PRO A 91 9.97 -4.11 12.96
CA PRO A 91 11.03 -5.11 12.77
C PRO A 91 12.10 -4.69 11.75
N HIS A 92 13.31 -5.25 11.88
CA HIS A 92 14.44 -4.91 11.02
C HIS A 92 14.43 -5.67 9.68
N PHE A 93 14.08 -6.95 9.75
CA PHE A 93 14.01 -7.83 8.57
C PHE A 93 12.65 -8.48 8.44
N ALA A 94 12.31 -8.89 7.23
CA ALA A 94 11.16 -9.73 6.95
C ALA A 94 11.57 -10.85 5.98
N PHE A 95 10.94 -12.00 6.13
CA PHE A 95 11.07 -13.11 5.22
C PHE A 95 9.71 -13.70 4.89
N THR A 96 9.61 -14.34 3.73
CA THR A 96 8.40 -15.04 3.31
C THR A 96 8.71 -16.53 3.14
N VAL A 97 7.76 -17.37 3.53
CA VAL A 97 7.88 -18.83 3.41
C VAL A 97 6.70 -19.40 2.62
N SER A 98 6.83 -20.64 2.17
CA SER A 98 5.74 -21.34 1.48
C SER A 98 4.60 -21.67 2.44
N SER A 99 3.41 -21.93 1.90
CA SER A 99 2.24 -22.38 2.68
C SER A 99 2.41 -23.72 3.37
N ALA A 100 3.40 -24.50 2.97
CA ALA A 100 3.76 -25.79 3.61
C ALA A 100 4.63 -25.61 4.87
N PHE A 101 5.04 -24.39 5.20
CA PHE A 101 5.85 -24.12 6.37
C PHE A 101 5.02 -24.25 7.66
N THR A 102 5.53 -25.04 8.61
CA THR A 102 4.95 -25.22 9.94
C THR A 102 5.71 -24.38 10.96
N PRO A 103 5.23 -23.18 11.30
CA PRO A 103 6.00 -22.24 12.11
C PRO A 103 6.26 -22.77 13.52
N GLU A 104 5.26 -23.36 14.17
CA GLU A 104 5.37 -23.86 15.54
C GLU A 104 6.49 -24.90 15.65
N GLU A 105 6.42 -25.95 14.84
CA GLU A 105 7.38 -27.05 14.86
C GLU A 105 8.79 -26.59 14.48
N THR A 106 8.89 -25.73 13.46
CA THR A 106 10.18 -25.23 12.97
C THR A 106 10.86 -24.34 14.02
N PHE A 107 10.14 -23.42 14.61
CA PHE A 107 10.71 -22.49 15.59
C PHE A 107 11.02 -23.19 16.90
N ASP A 108 10.19 -24.13 17.35
CA ASP A 108 10.47 -24.93 18.56
C ASP A 108 11.70 -25.81 18.39
N THR A 109 11.87 -26.44 17.24
CA THR A 109 13.06 -27.21 16.92
C THR A 109 14.32 -26.35 16.92
N LEU A 110 14.27 -25.21 16.24
CA LEU A 110 15.39 -24.27 16.20
C LEU A 110 15.74 -23.75 17.60
N ARG A 111 14.73 -23.34 18.35
CA ARG A 111 14.91 -22.80 19.70
C ARG A 111 15.48 -23.83 20.69
N SER A 112 15.03 -25.08 20.58
CA SER A 112 15.51 -26.15 21.45
C SER A 112 16.97 -26.58 21.14
N SER A 113 17.41 -26.39 19.90
CA SER A 113 18.79 -26.64 19.48
C SER A 113 19.80 -25.58 19.96
N LEU A 114 19.32 -24.42 20.43
CA LEU A 114 20.16 -23.31 20.84
C LEU A 114 20.39 -23.29 22.36
N PRO A 115 21.59 -22.85 22.82
CA PRO A 115 21.84 -22.53 24.21
C PRO A 115 20.91 -21.41 24.69
N GLU A 116 20.67 -21.34 26.02
CA GLU A 116 19.68 -20.41 26.59
C GLU A 116 19.94 -18.94 26.29
N ASP A 117 21.20 -18.52 26.28
CA ASP A 117 21.65 -17.17 26.01
C ASP A 117 21.33 -16.71 24.55
N LYS A 118 21.21 -17.66 23.61
CA LYS A 118 20.91 -17.41 22.20
C LYS A 118 19.47 -17.65 21.81
N ARG A 119 18.62 -18.10 22.72
CA ARG A 119 17.21 -18.29 22.45
C ARG A 119 16.52 -16.98 22.10
N PHE A 120 15.62 -17.04 21.15
CA PHE A 120 14.83 -15.90 20.67
C PHE A 120 13.34 -16.06 21.04
N GLY A 121 12.63 -14.93 21.14
CA GLY A 121 11.18 -14.92 21.32
C GLY A 121 10.47 -15.29 20.01
N VAL A 122 9.35 -16.00 20.12
CA VAL A 122 8.49 -16.32 18.96
C VAL A 122 7.06 -15.90 19.31
N SER A 123 6.46 -15.12 18.44
CA SER A 123 5.04 -14.76 18.48
C SER A 123 4.41 -15.13 17.16
N ILE A 124 3.25 -15.79 17.20
CA ILE A 124 2.50 -16.15 16.01
C ILE A 124 1.17 -15.41 16.06
N GLU A 125 0.92 -14.61 15.03
CA GLU A 125 -0.25 -13.76 14.95
C GLU A 125 -0.98 -13.93 13.60
N ILE A 126 -2.27 -13.60 13.60
CA ILE A 126 -3.07 -13.42 12.40
C ILE A 126 -3.30 -11.92 12.25
N ARG A 127 -2.63 -11.29 11.29
CA ARG A 127 -2.82 -9.87 11.03
C ARG A 127 -4.03 -9.68 10.13
N LYS A 128 -5.01 -8.92 10.58
CA LYS A 128 -6.14 -8.54 9.72
C LYS A 128 -5.59 -7.72 8.55
N ASP A 129 -5.92 -8.15 7.34
CA ASP A 129 -5.59 -7.38 6.14
C ASP A 129 -6.47 -6.12 6.07
N VAL A 130 -6.01 -5.09 6.77
CA VAL A 130 -6.69 -3.79 6.83
C VAL A 130 -6.72 -3.14 5.44
N TRP A 131 -5.69 -3.41 4.61
CA TRP A 131 -5.59 -2.85 3.26
C TRP A 131 -6.56 -3.50 2.28
N GLY A 132 -6.75 -4.81 2.34
CA GLY A 132 -7.76 -5.50 1.55
C GLY A 132 -9.16 -4.95 1.85
N ASN A 133 -9.50 -4.78 3.11
CA ASN A 133 -10.76 -4.18 3.54
C ASN A 133 -10.92 -2.71 3.08
N ILE A 134 -9.88 -1.90 3.15
CA ILE A 134 -9.92 -0.50 2.69
C ILE A 134 -10.14 -0.44 1.17
N ILE A 135 -9.46 -1.29 0.42
CA ILE A 135 -9.61 -1.36 -1.04
C ILE A 135 -11.04 -1.76 -1.41
N GLU A 136 -11.60 -2.79 -0.81
CA GLU A 136 -12.96 -3.23 -1.08
C GLU A 136 -14.01 -2.17 -0.71
N TRP A 137 -13.89 -1.55 0.46
CA TRP A 137 -14.92 -0.65 0.97
C TRP A 137 -14.83 0.80 0.45
N PHE A 138 -13.65 1.26 0.09
CA PHE A 138 -13.45 2.64 -0.35
C PHE A 138 -13.05 2.78 -1.82
N VAL A 139 -12.13 1.97 -2.31
CA VAL A 139 -11.61 2.13 -3.67
C VAL A 139 -12.64 1.68 -4.69
N PHE A 140 -13.31 0.57 -4.48
CA PHE A 140 -14.36 0.07 -5.38
C PHE A 140 -15.53 1.05 -5.54
N PRO A 141 -16.18 1.53 -4.45
CA PRO A 141 -17.24 2.53 -4.58
C PRO A 141 -16.76 3.84 -5.19
N LEU A 142 -15.54 4.29 -4.85
CA LEU A 142 -14.97 5.52 -5.40
C LEU A 142 -14.76 5.41 -6.92
N VAL A 143 -14.18 4.31 -7.39
CA VAL A 143 -13.99 4.03 -8.83
C VAL A 143 -15.34 3.95 -9.53
N PHE A 144 -16.33 3.29 -8.93
CA PHE A 144 -17.67 3.20 -9.48
C PHE A 144 -18.35 4.56 -9.61
N VAL A 145 -18.27 5.42 -8.59
CA VAL A 145 -18.81 6.78 -8.63
C VAL A 145 -18.10 7.64 -9.69
N LEU A 146 -16.77 7.54 -9.81
CA LEU A 146 -16.01 8.23 -10.84
C LEU A 146 -16.39 7.76 -12.25
N LEU A 147 -16.60 6.47 -12.42
CA LEU A 147 -17.00 5.87 -13.70
C LEU A 147 -18.43 6.29 -14.08
N MET A 148 -19.37 6.26 -13.14
CA MET A 148 -20.73 6.78 -13.30
C MET A 148 -20.73 8.27 -13.62
N TRP A 149 -19.92 9.05 -12.91
CA TRP A 149 -19.76 10.48 -13.19
C TRP A 149 -19.23 10.71 -14.61
N PHE A 150 -18.21 9.99 -15.01
CA PHE A 150 -17.63 10.08 -16.35
C PHE A 150 -18.63 9.69 -17.45
N LEU A 151 -19.38 8.60 -17.25
CA LEU A 151 -20.37 8.11 -18.22
C LEU A 151 -21.62 9.01 -18.32
N MET A 152 -22.11 9.53 -17.16
CA MET A 152 -23.34 10.34 -17.17
C MET A 152 -23.08 11.81 -17.52
N PHE A 153 -22.00 12.40 -17.05
CA PHE A 153 -21.80 13.86 -17.21
C PHE A 153 -21.02 14.25 -18.46
N ARG A 154 -20.17 13.40 -18.98
CA ARG A 154 -19.40 13.69 -20.19
C ARG A 154 -20.27 13.81 -21.47
N PRO A 155 -21.30 12.99 -21.72
CA PRO A 155 -22.18 13.20 -22.88
C PRO A 155 -23.11 14.42 -22.73
N MET A 156 -23.52 14.80 -21.50
CA MET A 156 -24.37 15.98 -21.27
C MET A 156 -23.68 17.30 -21.63
N GLN A 157 -22.36 17.42 -21.43
CA GLN A 157 -21.63 18.64 -21.83
C GLN A 157 -21.46 18.79 -23.34
N ARG A 158 -21.54 17.72 -24.12
CA ARG A 158 -21.50 17.78 -25.59
C ARG A 158 -22.86 18.00 -26.26
N GLY A 159 -23.99 17.80 -25.55
CA GLY A 159 -25.34 17.94 -26.06
C GLY A 159 -25.98 19.31 -25.88
N MET A 160 -25.43 20.21 -25.05
CA MET A 160 -26.03 21.53 -24.77
C MET A 160 -25.48 22.68 -25.62
N GLY A 161 -24.66 22.39 -26.61
CA GLY A 161 -24.03 23.39 -27.48
C GLY A 161 -24.52 23.44 -28.94
N GLY A 162 -25.62 22.76 -29.29
CA GLY A 162 -26.04 22.71 -30.67
C GLY A 162 -27.53 22.45 -30.84
N GLY A 163 -28.35 23.48 -30.83
CA GLY A 163 -29.75 23.28 -31.14
C GLY A 163 -30.69 24.43 -30.85
N ALA A 164 -30.31 25.67 -31.20
CA ALA A 164 -31.25 26.77 -31.27
C ALA A 164 -31.11 27.43 -32.65
N GLY A 165 -31.74 26.85 -33.65
CA GLY A 165 -31.73 27.42 -34.98
C GLY A 165 -32.47 26.52 -35.97
N GLY A 166 -33.80 26.65 -36.05
CA GLY A 166 -34.48 25.91 -37.10
C GLY A 166 -35.97 25.62 -36.87
N ALA A 167 -36.71 26.58 -36.33
CA ALA A 167 -38.18 26.51 -36.40
C ALA A 167 -38.73 27.83 -36.91
N GLY A 168 -38.54 28.09 -38.16
CA GLY A 168 -39.09 29.27 -38.84
C GLY A 168 -39.16 29.06 -40.32
N GLY A 169 -40.20 28.36 -40.80
CA GLY A 169 -40.33 28.23 -42.25
C GLY A 169 -41.34 27.23 -42.79
N ILE A 170 -42.53 27.10 -42.20
CA ILE A 170 -43.61 26.31 -42.82
C ILE A 170 -44.98 27.01 -42.73
N PHE A 171 -45.06 28.32 -42.78
CA PHE A 171 -46.33 29.01 -42.98
C PHE A 171 -46.16 30.21 -43.89
N SER A 172 -46.01 30.02 -45.19
CA SER A 172 -46.29 31.02 -46.20
C SER A 172 -46.53 30.37 -47.55
N VAL A 173 -47.60 29.64 -47.66
CA VAL A 173 -48.26 29.44 -48.97
C VAL A 173 -49.74 29.41 -48.66
N VAL A 174 -50.47 30.46 -48.95
CA VAL A 174 -51.79 30.60 -49.57
C VAL A 174 -52.13 32.06 -49.59
N SER A 175 -52.06 32.66 -50.75
CA SER A 175 -53.05 33.59 -51.25
C SER A 175 -52.71 33.97 -52.70
N TRP A 176 -53.55 33.54 -53.61
CA TRP A 176 -53.88 34.02 -54.94
C TRP A 176 -52.79 34.20 -55.98
#